data_c8c3bde7bda69b8bc6301e0eb36fd1e3
#
_entry.id   c8c3bde7bda69b8bc6301e0eb36fd1e3
#
_cell.length_a   1.000
_cell.length_b   1.000
_cell.length_c   1.000
_cell.angle_alpha   90.00
_cell.angle_beta   90.00
_cell.angle_gamma   90.00
#
_symmetry.space_group_name_H-M   'P 1'
#
loop_
_entity.id
_entity.type
_entity.pdbx_description
1 polymer ?
#
loop_
_entity_poly.entity_id
_entity_poly.type
_entity_poly.pdbx_seq_one_letter_code
_entity_poly.pdbx_strand_id
1 'polypeptide(L)'
;WGEINGTHNRTNYDLSRHQEYSGEKMEYVDPVTNEKFIPYIIESTVGADRLVLALLFNGYKRETLDDGEIREVMSLHPAIAPYKVAVLPLIKKYHSEKAREIYKTLRKEFNCDYDEAGSIGKRYRREDIMGTPWCLTVDDNSLENDVVTLRNRDTMEQISLTVDEAIKYVQERIKF
;
A
#
# COMPACT_ATOMS: atom_id res chain seq x y z
N TRP A 1 0.76 -26.24 -8.07
CA TRP A 1 -0.28 -25.22 -8.31
C TRP A 1 -1.19 -25.14 -7.09
N GLY A 2 -1.51 -23.94 -6.64
CA GLY A 2 -2.43 -23.68 -5.54
C GLY A 2 -3.48 -22.65 -5.97
N GLU A 3 -4.72 -22.84 -5.48
CA GLU A 3 -5.81 -21.91 -5.73
C GLU A 3 -5.57 -20.60 -4.96
N ILE A 4 -5.73 -19.45 -5.62
CA ILE A 4 -5.71 -18.12 -5.02
C ILE A 4 -7.14 -17.60 -4.84
N ASN A 5 -8.00 -17.84 -5.83
CA ASN A 5 -9.39 -17.42 -5.84
C ASN A 5 -10.26 -18.55 -6.36
N GLY A 6 -11.44 -18.70 -5.81
CA GLY A 6 -12.49 -19.60 -6.30
C GLY A 6 -13.83 -18.89 -6.36
N THR A 7 -14.57 -19.11 -7.44
CA THR A 7 -15.97 -18.66 -7.54
C THR A 7 -16.86 -19.85 -7.79
N HIS A 8 -17.79 -20.10 -6.89
CA HIS A 8 -18.57 -21.32 -6.84
C HIS A 8 -20.07 -21.03 -6.82
N ASN A 9 -20.85 -21.80 -7.58
CA ASN A 9 -22.28 -21.84 -7.42
C ASN A 9 -22.61 -22.88 -6.32
N ARG A 10 -22.94 -22.39 -5.13
CA ARG A 10 -23.28 -23.21 -3.95
C ARG A 10 -24.73 -23.74 -4.01
N THR A 11 -25.48 -23.37 -5.03
CA THR A 11 -26.91 -23.62 -5.14
C THR A 11 -27.68 -23.08 -3.92
N ASN A 12 -28.73 -23.70 -3.49
CA ASN A 12 -29.46 -23.34 -2.27
C ASN A 12 -28.95 -24.10 -1.01
N TYR A 13 -27.83 -24.86 -1.13
CA TYR A 13 -27.36 -25.74 -0.07
C TYR A 13 -27.12 -25.01 1.25
N ASP A 14 -26.36 -23.92 1.22
CA ASP A 14 -25.96 -23.22 2.44
C ASP A 14 -27.19 -22.60 3.15
N LEU A 15 -28.06 -21.89 2.42
CA LEU A 15 -29.26 -21.28 3.01
C LEU A 15 -30.25 -22.32 3.51
N SER A 16 -30.41 -23.44 2.80
CA SER A 16 -31.25 -24.55 3.27
C SER A 16 -30.73 -25.12 4.60
N ARG A 17 -29.42 -25.30 4.74
CA ARG A 17 -28.81 -25.76 6.00
C ARG A 17 -28.93 -24.73 7.12
N HIS A 18 -28.70 -23.45 6.82
CA HIS A 18 -28.90 -22.39 7.80
C HIS A 18 -30.35 -22.33 8.30
N GLN A 19 -31.32 -22.44 7.41
CA GLN A 19 -32.74 -22.49 7.77
C GLN A 19 -33.08 -23.72 8.65
N GLU A 20 -32.55 -24.89 8.25
CA GLU A 20 -32.79 -26.14 9.00
C GLU A 20 -32.26 -26.08 10.43
N TYR A 21 -31.04 -25.58 10.63
CA TYR A 21 -30.40 -25.61 11.95
C TYR A 21 -30.71 -24.39 12.83
N SER A 22 -31.00 -23.24 12.26
CA SER A 22 -31.35 -22.04 13.03
C SER A 22 -32.85 -21.92 13.33
N GLY A 23 -33.69 -22.53 12.50
CA GLY A 23 -35.12 -22.32 12.52
C GLY A 23 -35.58 -20.99 11.89
N GLU A 24 -34.61 -20.16 11.43
CA GLU A 24 -34.93 -18.89 10.79
C GLU A 24 -35.18 -19.07 9.28
N LYS A 25 -36.17 -18.34 8.75
CA LYS A 25 -36.52 -18.42 7.33
C LYS A 25 -35.49 -17.74 6.46
N MET A 26 -34.93 -18.48 5.50
CA MET A 26 -33.99 -17.99 4.52
C MET A 26 -34.61 -17.87 3.11
N GLU A 27 -35.91 -17.78 3.04
CA GLU A 27 -36.64 -17.63 1.78
C GLU A 27 -36.65 -16.19 1.29
N TYR A 28 -36.43 -16.03 0.00
CA TYR A 28 -36.66 -14.78 -0.73
C TYR A 28 -38.09 -14.81 -1.30
N VAL A 29 -38.74 -13.66 -1.28
CA VAL A 29 -40.07 -13.46 -1.89
C VAL A 29 -39.87 -12.56 -3.10
N ASP A 30 -40.15 -13.06 -4.29
CA ASP A 30 -40.10 -12.24 -5.50
C ASP A 30 -41.20 -11.15 -5.43
N PRO A 31 -40.83 -9.86 -5.52
CA PRO A 31 -41.78 -8.76 -5.39
C PRO A 31 -42.77 -8.65 -6.58
N VAL A 32 -42.46 -9.29 -7.71
CA VAL A 32 -43.33 -9.24 -8.91
C VAL A 32 -44.27 -10.43 -8.95
N THR A 33 -43.75 -11.63 -8.70
CA THR A 33 -44.52 -12.88 -8.80
C THR A 33 -45.12 -13.35 -7.49
N ASN A 34 -44.63 -12.81 -6.35
CA ASN A 34 -44.90 -13.29 -4.98
C ASN A 34 -44.48 -14.77 -4.75
N GLU A 35 -43.64 -15.29 -5.62
CA GLU A 35 -43.10 -16.64 -5.47
C GLU A 35 -42.06 -16.65 -4.36
N LYS A 36 -42.07 -17.72 -3.55
CA LYS A 36 -41.09 -17.95 -2.47
C LYS A 36 -40.16 -19.04 -2.84
N PHE A 37 -38.87 -18.79 -2.69
CA PHE A 37 -37.81 -19.78 -2.94
C PHE A 37 -36.57 -19.48 -2.09
N ILE A 38 -35.79 -20.51 -1.86
CA ILE A 38 -34.44 -20.37 -1.25
C ILE A 38 -33.46 -20.04 -2.37
N PRO A 39 -32.82 -18.85 -2.37
CA PRO A 39 -31.94 -18.39 -3.43
C PRO A 39 -30.68 -19.28 -3.56
N TYR A 40 -30.11 -19.29 -4.76
CA TYR A 40 -28.79 -19.82 -4.98
C TYR A 40 -27.74 -18.81 -4.53
N ILE A 41 -26.68 -19.31 -3.90
CA ILE A 41 -25.55 -18.52 -3.47
C ILE A 41 -24.41 -18.65 -4.48
N ILE A 42 -23.92 -17.52 -4.97
CA ILE A 42 -22.65 -17.44 -5.68
C ILE A 42 -21.62 -16.96 -4.67
N GLU A 43 -20.69 -17.82 -4.33
CA GLU A 43 -19.61 -17.55 -3.39
C GLU A 43 -18.33 -17.23 -4.15
N SER A 44 -17.65 -16.14 -3.78
CA SER A 44 -16.31 -15.86 -4.25
C SER A 44 -15.38 -15.76 -3.04
N THR A 45 -14.35 -16.59 -3.03
CA THR A 45 -13.39 -16.68 -1.91
C THR A 45 -11.97 -16.42 -2.39
N VAL A 46 -11.17 -15.83 -1.51
CA VAL A 46 -9.75 -15.56 -1.75
C VAL A 46 -8.95 -15.99 -0.53
N GLY A 47 -7.88 -16.76 -0.74
CA GLY A 47 -6.92 -17.09 0.30
C GLY A 47 -6.03 -15.88 0.62
N ALA A 48 -6.30 -15.17 1.73
CA ALA A 48 -5.59 -13.93 2.08
C ALA A 48 -4.08 -14.11 2.14
N ASP A 49 -3.59 -15.14 2.84
CA ASP A 49 -2.14 -15.42 2.97
C ASP A 49 -1.50 -15.75 1.62
N ARG A 50 -2.20 -16.51 0.78
CA ARG A 50 -1.72 -16.84 -0.58
C ARG A 50 -1.67 -15.60 -1.46
N LEU A 51 -2.65 -14.70 -1.35
CA LEU A 51 -2.67 -13.44 -2.07
C LEU A 51 -1.49 -12.55 -1.65
N VAL A 52 -1.25 -12.41 -0.34
CA VAL A 52 -0.10 -11.66 0.19
C VAL A 52 1.20 -12.23 -0.35
N LEU A 53 1.39 -13.57 -0.29
CA LEU A 53 2.58 -14.21 -0.82
C LEU A 53 2.76 -13.96 -2.32
N ALA A 54 1.68 -14.05 -3.11
CA ALA A 54 1.71 -13.79 -4.54
C ALA A 54 2.09 -12.33 -4.85
N LEU A 55 1.56 -11.36 -4.08
CA LEU A 55 1.88 -9.94 -4.22
C LEU A 55 3.35 -9.65 -3.87
N LEU A 56 3.87 -10.24 -2.78
CA LEU A 56 5.28 -10.10 -2.40
C LEU A 56 6.20 -10.71 -3.46
N PHE A 57 5.88 -11.91 -3.94
CA PHE A 57 6.67 -12.58 -4.98
C PHE A 57 6.68 -11.81 -6.30
N ASN A 58 5.53 -11.26 -6.70
CA ASN A 58 5.42 -10.45 -7.91
C ASN A 58 6.08 -9.06 -7.77
N GLY A 59 6.03 -8.49 -6.56
CA GLY A 59 6.59 -7.17 -6.27
C GLY A 59 8.11 -7.16 -6.08
N TYR A 60 8.70 -8.28 -5.67
CA TYR A 60 10.15 -8.34 -5.46
C TYR A 60 10.92 -8.29 -6.77
N LYS A 61 11.86 -7.36 -6.84
CA LYS A 61 12.75 -7.18 -7.98
C LYS A 61 14.20 -7.10 -7.52
N ARG A 62 15.09 -7.61 -8.35
CA ARG A 62 16.54 -7.46 -8.18
C ARG A 62 17.09 -6.84 -9.46
N GLU A 63 17.63 -5.65 -9.33
CA GLU A 63 18.10 -4.82 -10.43
C GLU A 63 19.61 -4.63 -10.32
N THR A 64 20.30 -4.59 -11.45
CA THR A 64 21.71 -4.18 -11.51
C THR A 64 21.76 -2.75 -12.01
N LEU A 65 22.33 -1.86 -11.22
CA LEU A 65 22.49 -0.45 -11.57
C LEU A 65 23.68 -0.26 -12.53
N ASP A 66 23.79 0.93 -13.12
CA ASP A 66 24.84 1.26 -14.10
C ASP A 66 26.25 1.15 -13.54
N ASP A 67 26.41 1.34 -12.22
CA ASP A 67 27.68 1.17 -11.49
C ASP A 67 27.99 -0.28 -11.09
N GLY A 68 27.09 -1.22 -11.44
CA GLY A 68 27.17 -2.64 -11.09
C GLY A 68 26.65 -2.99 -9.69
N GLU A 69 26.18 -2.02 -8.90
CA GLU A 69 25.55 -2.28 -7.61
C GLU A 69 24.23 -3.03 -7.80
N ILE A 70 23.96 -3.99 -6.92
CA ILE A 70 22.68 -4.70 -6.91
C ILE A 70 21.71 -3.94 -6.01
N ARG A 71 20.56 -3.60 -6.57
CA ARG A 71 19.43 -2.99 -5.89
C ARG A 71 18.30 -4.00 -5.74
N GLU A 72 17.84 -4.20 -4.51
CA GLU A 72 16.64 -5.00 -4.23
C GLU A 72 15.48 -4.07 -3.93
N VAL A 73 14.32 -4.33 -4.54
CA VAL A 73 13.14 -3.46 -4.49
C VAL A 73 11.89 -4.30 -4.31
N MET A 74 11.03 -3.89 -3.39
CA MET A 74 9.67 -4.40 -3.28
C MET A 74 8.72 -3.45 -4.02
N SER A 75 8.53 -3.68 -5.32
CA SER A 75 7.72 -2.82 -6.22
C SER A 75 6.22 -3.13 -6.08
N LEU A 76 5.67 -2.91 -4.87
CA LEU A 76 4.23 -3.00 -4.63
C LEU A 76 3.50 -1.79 -5.20
N HIS A 77 2.25 -1.99 -5.64
CA HIS A 77 1.38 -0.85 -5.98
C HIS A 77 1.25 0.10 -4.79
N PRO A 78 1.32 1.43 -4.98
CA PRO A 78 1.30 2.39 -3.87
C PRO A 78 0.11 2.25 -2.93
N ALA A 79 -1.05 1.84 -3.42
CA ALA A 79 -2.24 1.63 -2.59
C ALA A 79 -2.08 0.52 -1.54
N ILE A 80 -1.25 -0.51 -1.82
CA ILE A 80 -1.04 -1.65 -0.92
C ILE A 80 0.32 -1.62 -0.19
N ALA A 81 1.20 -0.66 -0.52
CA ALA A 81 2.47 -0.49 0.18
C ALA A 81 2.23 -0.21 1.67
N PRO A 82 2.99 -0.83 2.60
CA PRO A 82 2.80 -0.64 4.05
C PRO A 82 2.96 0.81 4.49
N TYR A 83 4.03 1.45 4.04
CA TYR A 83 4.26 2.90 4.17
C TYR A 83 4.06 3.56 2.82
N LYS A 84 3.44 4.76 2.84
CA LYS A 84 3.24 5.54 1.60
C LYS A 84 4.42 6.46 1.33
N VAL A 85 4.96 7.04 2.39
CA VAL A 85 6.08 7.99 2.33
C VAL A 85 7.03 7.70 3.48
N ALA A 86 8.33 7.76 3.22
CA ALA A 86 9.36 7.81 4.25
C ALA A 86 9.95 9.22 4.33
N VAL A 87 10.10 9.77 5.52
CA VAL A 87 10.68 11.10 5.73
C VAL A 87 12.13 10.94 6.20
N LEU A 88 13.05 11.48 5.43
CA LEU A 88 14.49 11.27 5.58
C LEU A 88 15.22 12.62 5.72
N PRO A 89 15.74 12.98 6.92
CA PRO A 89 16.59 14.16 7.03
C PRO A 89 17.92 13.93 6.29
N LEU A 90 18.34 14.79 5.36
CA LEU A 90 19.60 14.62 4.63
C LEU A 90 20.79 14.54 5.59
N ILE A 91 20.91 15.49 6.49
CA ILE A 91 21.93 15.52 7.55
C ILE A 91 21.21 15.54 8.91
N LYS A 92 21.34 14.45 9.68
CA LYS A 92 20.68 14.28 10.95
C LYS A 92 20.80 15.51 11.86
N LYS A 93 22.01 16.04 12.01
CA LYS A 93 22.29 17.15 12.94
C LYS A 93 21.49 18.43 12.63
N TYR A 94 21.23 18.71 11.36
CA TYR A 94 20.62 19.96 10.93
C TYR A 94 19.16 19.86 10.53
N HIS A 95 18.74 18.71 10.00
CA HIS A 95 17.43 18.56 9.37
C HIS A 95 16.43 17.71 10.17
N SER A 96 16.86 17.02 11.27
CA SER A 96 15.98 16.09 11.98
C SER A 96 14.79 16.78 12.64
N GLU A 97 14.92 18.00 13.14
CA GLU A 97 13.82 18.72 13.77
C GLU A 97 12.71 18.99 12.74
N LYS A 98 13.06 19.64 11.64
CA LYS A 98 12.13 19.91 10.52
C LYS A 98 11.54 18.62 9.94
N ALA A 99 12.36 17.61 9.76
CA ALA A 99 11.91 16.30 9.25
C ALA A 99 10.88 15.65 10.18
N ARG A 100 11.03 15.77 11.51
CA ARG A 100 10.06 15.27 12.48
C ARG A 100 8.74 16.07 12.48
N GLU A 101 8.79 17.38 12.21
CA GLU A 101 7.58 18.19 12.03
C GLU A 101 6.81 17.75 10.78
N ILE A 102 7.52 17.60 9.65
CA ILE A 102 6.94 17.12 8.39
C ILE A 102 6.38 15.70 8.57
N TYR A 103 7.12 14.81 9.23
CA TYR A 103 6.64 13.45 9.53
C TYR A 103 5.34 13.46 10.35
N LYS A 104 5.23 14.34 11.38
CA LYS A 104 4.00 14.48 12.17
C LYS A 104 2.82 14.97 11.34
N THR A 105 3.07 15.79 10.33
CA THR A 105 2.04 16.27 9.40
C THR A 105 1.59 15.16 8.46
N LEU A 106 2.54 14.50 7.79
CA LEU A 106 2.26 13.44 6.82
C LEU A 106 1.57 12.21 7.45
N ARG A 107 1.94 11.82 8.66
CA ARG A 107 1.31 10.67 9.33
C ARG A 107 -0.15 10.87 9.74
N LYS A 108 -0.71 12.07 9.61
CA LYS A 108 -2.15 12.29 9.74
C LYS A 108 -2.91 11.88 8.49
N GLU A 109 -2.22 11.85 7.36
CA GLU A 109 -2.77 11.55 6.04
C GLU A 109 -2.47 10.11 5.58
N PHE A 110 -1.28 9.59 5.95
CA PHE A 110 -0.78 8.30 5.48
C PHE A 110 -0.05 7.53 6.57
N ASN A 111 0.13 6.22 6.35
CA ASN A 111 1.18 5.48 7.02
C ASN A 111 2.53 5.94 6.49
N CYS A 112 3.34 6.51 7.37
CA CYS A 112 4.67 7.02 7.04
C CYS A 112 5.75 6.32 7.86
N ASP A 113 6.94 6.19 7.29
CA ASP A 113 8.15 5.85 8.03
C ASP A 113 9.04 7.08 8.24
N TYR A 114 9.96 6.98 9.19
CA TYR A 114 10.96 8.00 9.51
C TYR A 114 12.29 7.33 9.79
N ASP A 115 13.30 7.64 8.97
CA ASP A 115 14.64 7.07 9.14
C ASP A 115 15.73 8.16 9.11
N GLU A 116 16.57 8.19 10.14
CA GLU A 116 17.73 9.07 10.25
C GLU A 116 19.05 8.31 10.46
N ALA A 117 19.03 6.97 10.29
CA ALA A 117 20.17 6.11 10.57
C ALA A 117 21.10 5.90 9.36
N GLY A 118 22.37 6.20 9.50
CA GLY A 118 23.38 6.03 8.45
C GLY A 118 23.30 7.08 7.32
N SER A 119 23.87 6.78 6.16
CA SER A 119 23.84 7.67 4.99
C SER A 119 22.49 7.67 4.28
N ILE A 120 22.18 8.75 3.57
CA ILE A 120 20.92 8.89 2.81
C ILE A 120 20.75 7.77 1.78
N GLY A 121 21.83 7.36 1.09
CA GLY A 121 21.75 6.24 0.14
C GLY A 121 21.35 4.92 0.79
N LYS A 122 21.86 4.61 2.01
CA LYS A 122 21.46 3.42 2.75
C LYS A 122 19.99 3.48 3.20
N ARG A 123 19.48 4.66 3.53
CA ARG A 123 18.06 4.85 3.88
C ARG A 123 17.19 4.60 2.66
N TYR A 124 17.52 5.16 1.49
CA TYR A 124 16.79 4.85 0.25
C TYR A 124 16.74 3.35 -0.03
N ARG A 125 17.86 2.62 0.16
CA ARG A 125 17.87 1.16 -0.05
C ARG A 125 16.96 0.41 0.92
N ARG A 126 16.89 0.83 2.18
CA ARG A 126 15.94 0.24 3.14
C ARG A 126 14.50 0.47 2.74
N GLU A 127 14.17 1.69 2.32
CA GLU A 127 12.82 2.03 1.86
C GLU A 127 12.46 1.31 0.55
N ASP A 128 13.42 1.17 -0.36
CA ASP A 128 13.23 0.42 -1.60
C ASP A 128 12.84 -1.04 -1.31
N ILE A 129 13.52 -1.71 -0.35
CA ILE A 129 13.21 -3.10 0.01
C ILE A 129 11.96 -3.25 0.87
N MET A 130 11.60 -2.23 1.68
CA MET A 130 10.33 -2.20 2.41
C MET A 130 9.14 -1.93 1.49
N GLY A 131 9.39 -1.43 0.29
CA GLY A 131 8.36 -1.16 -0.69
C GLY A 131 7.69 0.20 -0.55
N THR A 132 8.32 1.15 0.14
CA THR A 132 7.83 2.52 0.28
C THR A 132 7.90 3.25 -1.07
N PRO A 133 6.76 3.69 -1.66
CA PRO A 133 6.74 4.26 -3.01
C PRO A 133 7.51 5.58 -3.14
N TRP A 134 7.53 6.38 -2.07
CA TRP A 134 8.16 7.69 -2.08
C TRP A 134 9.01 7.94 -0.84
N CYS A 135 10.20 8.50 -1.07
CA CYS A 135 11.06 9.02 0.00
C CYS A 135 11.09 10.54 -0.08
N LEU A 136 10.68 11.21 0.98
CA LEU A 136 10.72 12.66 1.14
C LEU A 136 11.98 13.05 1.89
N THR A 137 12.91 13.70 1.21
CA THR A 137 14.16 14.16 1.81
C THR A 137 14.04 15.60 2.24
N VAL A 138 14.47 15.86 3.48
CA VAL A 138 14.51 17.18 4.10
C VAL A 138 15.95 17.67 4.14
N ASP A 139 16.23 18.78 3.50
CA ASP A 139 17.55 19.38 3.32
C ASP A 139 17.54 20.88 3.67
N ASP A 140 18.59 21.62 3.31
CA ASP A 140 18.70 23.06 3.57
C ASP A 140 17.58 23.85 2.88
N ASN A 141 17.18 23.45 1.66
CA ASN A 141 16.08 24.10 0.96
C ASN A 141 14.74 23.92 1.69
N SER A 142 14.58 22.81 2.40
CA SER A 142 13.39 22.58 3.23
C SER A 142 13.34 23.49 4.46
N LEU A 143 14.50 23.91 4.98
CA LEU A 143 14.58 24.84 6.11
C LEU A 143 14.28 26.29 5.66
N GLU A 144 14.75 26.67 4.48
CA GLU A 144 14.68 28.04 3.97
C GLU A 144 13.36 28.36 3.25
N ASN A 145 12.86 27.40 2.45
CA ASN A 145 11.78 27.62 1.50
C ASN A 145 10.59 26.67 1.66
N ASP A 146 10.59 25.81 2.66
CA ASP A 146 9.59 24.73 2.88
C ASP A 146 9.43 23.77 1.66
N VAL A 147 10.48 23.64 0.84
CA VAL A 147 10.53 22.76 -0.32
C VAL A 147 11.28 21.47 0.03
N VAL A 148 10.68 20.35 -0.26
CA VAL A 148 11.22 19.02 -0.01
C VAL A 148 11.50 18.30 -1.33
N THR A 149 12.41 17.32 -1.30
CA THR A 149 12.68 16.49 -2.46
C THR A 149 11.97 15.17 -2.32
N LEU A 150 11.06 14.85 -3.24
CA LEU A 150 10.31 13.60 -3.29
C LEU A 150 10.93 12.67 -4.34
N ARG A 151 11.49 11.53 -3.89
CA ARG A 151 12.07 10.50 -4.76
C ARG A 151 11.08 9.38 -4.98
N ASN A 152 10.88 9.00 -6.23
CA ASN A 152 10.11 7.82 -6.60
C ASN A 152 10.96 6.56 -6.46
N ARG A 153 10.42 5.51 -5.83
CA ARG A 153 11.08 4.21 -5.65
C ARG A 153 11.42 3.54 -6.97
N ASP A 154 10.47 3.49 -7.91
CA ASP A 154 10.60 2.67 -9.11
C ASP A 154 11.49 3.32 -10.17
N THR A 155 11.36 4.63 -10.38
CA THR A 155 12.15 5.37 -11.38
C THR A 155 13.42 6.01 -10.82
N MET A 156 13.54 6.13 -9.49
CA MET A 156 14.57 6.90 -8.77
C MET A 156 14.59 8.40 -9.10
N GLU A 157 13.66 8.88 -9.91
CA GLU A 157 13.52 10.30 -10.20
C GLU A 157 13.15 11.09 -8.95
N GLN A 158 13.62 12.33 -8.91
CA GLN A 158 13.41 13.25 -7.81
C GLN A 158 12.72 14.52 -8.31
N ILE A 159 11.71 14.96 -7.58
CA ILE A 159 11.00 16.21 -7.84
C ILE A 159 10.99 17.06 -6.59
N SER A 160 11.06 18.38 -6.76
CA SER A 160 10.99 19.33 -5.66
C SER A 160 9.55 19.87 -5.53
N LEU A 161 8.98 19.78 -4.34
CA LEU A 161 7.61 20.14 -4.02
C LEU A 161 7.55 20.80 -2.65
N THR A 162 6.55 21.61 -2.39
CA THR A 162 6.16 21.97 -1.03
C THR A 162 5.55 20.76 -0.33
N VAL A 163 5.49 20.76 1.01
CA VAL A 163 4.91 19.66 1.78
C VAL A 163 3.45 19.41 1.39
N ASP A 164 2.66 20.47 1.17
CA ASP A 164 1.25 20.35 0.78
C ASP A 164 1.09 19.78 -0.63
N GLU A 165 1.96 20.16 -1.57
CA GLU A 165 1.99 19.57 -2.91
C GLU A 165 2.38 18.10 -2.87
N ALA A 166 3.36 17.72 -2.02
CA ALA A 166 3.75 16.34 -1.82
C ALA A 166 2.59 15.49 -1.26
N ILE A 167 1.82 16.02 -0.32
CA ILE A 167 0.61 15.35 0.19
C ILE A 167 -0.38 15.10 -0.94
N LYS A 168 -0.74 16.12 -1.71
CA LYS A 168 -1.67 15.99 -2.84
C LYS A 168 -1.16 15.00 -3.89
N TYR A 169 0.12 15.09 -4.22
CA TYR A 169 0.78 14.19 -5.18
C TYR A 169 0.64 12.72 -4.79
N VAL A 170 0.85 12.42 -3.51
CA VAL A 170 0.72 11.07 -2.96
C VAL A 170 -0.75 10.63 -2.91
N GLN A 171 -1.67 11.49 -2.42
CA GLN A 171 -3.10 11.18 -2.32
C GLN A 171 -3.72 10.78 -3.66
N GLU A 172 -3.29 11.41 -4.75
CA GLU A 172 -3.76 11.10 -6.10
C GLU A 172 -3.28 9.73 -6.59
N ARG A 173 -2.11 9.26 -6.11
CA ARG A 173 -1.42 8.07 -6.62
C ARG A 173 -1.53 6.82 -5.75
N ILE A 174 -2.12 6.92 -4.57
CA ILE A 174 -2.40 5.76 -3.71
C ILE A 174 -3.80 5.16 -3.94
N LYS A 175 -4.56 5.71 -4.88
CA LYS A 175 -5.87 5.18 -5.29
C LYS A 175 -5.70 4.05 -6.30
N PHE A 176 -6.65 3.10 -6.30
CA PHE A 176 -6.80 2.13 -7.37
C PHE A 176 -7.56 2.73 -8.54
#